data_d9a8d7a27fc6c734361b79f8e7021c71
#
_entry.id   d9a8d7a27fc6c734361b79f8e7021c71
#
_cell.length_a   1.000
_cell.length_b   1.000
_cell.length_c   1.000
_cell.angle_alpha   90.00
_cell.angle_beta   90.00
_cell.angle_gamma   90.00
#
_symmetry.space_group_name_H-M   'P 1'
#
loop_
_entity.id
_entity.type
_entity.pdbx_description
1 polymer ?
#
loop_
_entity_poly.entity_id
_entity_poly.type
_entity_poly.pdbx_seq_one_letter_code
_entity_poly.pdbx_strand_id
1 'polypeptide(L)'
;MNYDSILSDFLIQLNVPHTRTYCCNEFRQMPFQSLFGLGKLLECYGVDSQGVMVENKQIFSEMPLPFLAGVSGGYVIVSDFDGKNVTYISEGETESIPYDEFIEAWTGVAMLAYPRPDASEPDFCSHRLMEMAEKAKNYVMWTGACLLFLYLFITNGYYARPWSWGVILVDLAALVFSYMLLQKTLKIKNKVADKVCGVLQEGGCDHVLELKAAKFFGLFSWSEVGFTYFSVSLLAFLMFPDSAPSLAACNLLCLPFTFWSVWYQKFRAKHWCTLCVSVQASLWLLFLSYWGGGWLAKAWPVGMDFWLLGITYVTVLMGINRLSSKFQSQSSL
;
A
#
# COMPACT_ATOMS: atom_id res chain seq x y z
N MET A 1 6.11 10.07 18.09
CA MET A 1 5.80 10.80 16.86
C MET A 1 4.30 10.71 16.62
N ASN A 2 3.64 11.80 16.27
CA ASN A 2 2.21 11.74 15.99
C ASN A 2 2.00 11.09 14.61
N TYR A 3 0.93 10.29 14.48
CA TYR A 3 0.54 9.72 13.20
C TYR A 3 -0.43 10.66 12.45
N ASP A 4 -0.40 10.61 11.13
CA ASP A 4 -1.13 11.57 10.26
C ASP A 4 -2.64 11.64 10.49
N SER A 5 -3.25 10.57 11.00
CA SER A 5 -4.70 10.50 11.24
C SER A 5 -5.15 10.89 12.65
N ILE A 6 -4.24 11.28 13.55
CA ILE A 6 -4.58 11.54 14.97
C ILE A 6 -5.68 12.59 15.14
N LEU A 7 -5.65 13.66 14.33
CA LEU A 7 -6.69 14.68 14.35
C LEU A 7 -8.04 14.12 13.94
N SER A 8 -8.08 13.36 12.83
CA SER A 8 -9.31 12.74 12.33
C SER A 8 -9.86 11.72 13.32
N ASP A 9 -9.00 10.86 13.88
CA ASP A 9 -9.42 9.83 14.83
C ASP A 9 -9.94 10.47 16.11
N PHE A 10 -9.36 11.60 16.55
CA PHE A 10 -9.84 12.35 17.71
C PHE A 10 -11.19 13.03 17.44
N LEU A 11 -11.37 13.67 16.28
CA LEU A 11 -12.66 14.27 15.88
C LEU A 11 -13.77 13.23 15.73
N ILE A 12 -13.44 11.97 15.33
CA ILE A 12 -14.40 10.86 15.34
C ILE A 12 -14.89 10.58 16.76
N GLN A 13 -13.99 10.50 17.73
CA GLN A 13 -14.35 10.24 19.12
C GLN A 13 -15.17 11.39 19.75
N LEU A 14 -14.91 12.61 19.30
CA LEU A 14 -15.68 13.81 19.72
C LEU A 14 -17.01 13.97 18.98
N ASN A 15 -17.35 13.08 18.03
CA ASN A 15 -18.53 13.18 17.16
C ASN A 15 -18.61 14.49 16.35
N VAL A 16 -17.48 15.08 15.98
CA VAL A 16 -17.42 16.29 15.16
C VAL A 16 -17.43 15.92 13.67
N PRO A 17 -18.38 16.44 12.86
CA PRO A 17 -18.43 16.19 11.42
C PRO A 17 -17.18 16.71 10.71
N HIS A 18 -16.48 15.82 10.01
CA HIS A 18 -15.26 16.15 9.28
C HIS A 18 -15.00 15.16 8.14
N THR A 19 -14.08 15.51 7.22
CA THR A 19 -13.58 14.64 6.16
C THR A 19 -12.14 14.19 6.50
N ARG A 20 -11.90 12.89 6.44
CA ARG A 20 -10.60 12.33 6.83
C ARG A 20 -9.45 12.89 5.98
N THR A 21 -9.68 13.04 4.67
CA THR A 21 -8.66 13.52 3.73
C THR A 21 -8.21 14.94 4.04
N TYR A 22 -9.17 15.83 4.32
CA TYR A 22 -8.88 17.22 4.66
C TYR A 22 -8.14 17.33 6.00
N CYS A 23 -8.64 16.67 7.04
CA CYS A 23 -7.99 16.64 8.36
C CYS A 23 -6.55 16.14 8.31
N CYS A 24 -6.28 15.04 7.59
CA CYS A 24 -4.93 14.50 7.48
C CYS A 24 -4.00 15.46 6.73
N ASN A 25 -4.49 16.15 5.69
CA ASN A 25 -3.69 17.12 4.95
C ASN A 25 -3.36 18.34 5.79
N GLU A 26 -4.34 18.92 6.51
CA GLU A 26 -4.13 20.05 7.43
C GLU A 26 -3.09 19.69 8.50
N PHE A 27 -3.20 18.50 9.10
CA PHE A 27 -2.24 18.04 10.10
C PHE A 27 -0.82 17.88 9.52
N ARG A 28 -0.67 17.36 8.30
CA ARG A 28 0.63 17.24 7.63
C ARG A 28 1.26 18.59 7.30
N GLN A 29 0.46 19.56 6.88
CA GLN A 29 0.93 20.89 6.50
C GLN A 29 1.28 21.76 7.70
N MET A 30 0.93 21.31 8.90
CA MET A 30 1.23 22.04 10.12
C MET A 30 2.75 22.13 10.36
N PRO A 31 3.32 23.34 10.51
CA PRO A 31 4.76 23.52 10.66
C PRO A 31 5.37 22.80 11.87
N PHE A 32 4.58 22.71 12.96
CA PHE A 32 4.99 22.05 14.19
C PHE A 32 3.89 21.11 14.67
N GLN A 33 4.10 19.81 14.51
CA GLN A 33 3.19 18.76 15.00
C GLN A 33 3.28 18.60 16.52
N SER A 34 2.89 19.67 17.22
CA SER A 34 2.87 19.76 18.68
C SER A 34 1.45 19.76 19.22
N LEU A 35 1.31 19.54 20.53
CA LEU A 35 0.01 19.63 21.21
C LEU A 35 -0.64 21.01 21.03
N PHE A 36 0.15 22.08 21.07
CA PHE A 36 -0.32 23.44 20.84
C PHE A 36 -0.84 23.62 19.41
N GLY A 37 -0.11 23.12 18.40
CA GLY A 37 -0.55 23.16 17.02
C GLY A 37 -1.85 22.39 16.79
N LEU A 38 -1.96 21.19 17.40
CA LEU A 38 -3.18 20.40 17.36
C LEU A 38 -4.37 21.14 18.00
N GLY A 39 -4.15 21.83 19.12
CA GLY A 39 -5.16 22.68 19.76
C GLY A 39 -5.64 23.80 18.84
N LYS A 40 -4.73 24.43 18.10
CA LYS A 40 -5.09 25.45 17.11
C LYS A 40 -5.90 24.90 15.94
N LEU A 41 -5.58 23.68 15.48
CA LEU A 41 -6.42 23.03 14.48
C LEU A 41 -7.81 22.71 15.03
N LEU A 42 -7.92 22.18 16.25
CA LEU A 42 -9.21 21.91 16.90
C LEU A 42 -10.08 23.17 17.01
N GLU A 43 -9.49 24.34 17.31
CA GLU A 43 -10.21 25.62 17.30
C GLU A 43 -10.84 25.92 15.93
N CYS A 44 -10.16 25.59 14.81
CA CYS A 44 -10.71 25.76 13.45
C CYS A 44 -11.94 24.87 13.20
N TYR A 45 -12.06 23.74 13.91
CA TYR A 45 -13.22 22.84 13.85
C TYR A 45 -14.31 23.20 14.88
N GLY A 46 -14.15 24.31 15.62
CA GLY A 46 -15.10 24.71 16.64
C GLY A 46 -14.99 23.87 17.93
N VAL A 47 -13.84 23.30 18.19
CA VAL A 47 -13.55 22.51 19.40
C VAL A 47 -12.60 23.29 20.30
N ASP A 48 -13.11 23.70 21.47
CA ASP A 48 -12.27 24.34 22.49
C ASP A 48 -11.37 23.28 23.12
N SER A 49 -10.08 23.54 23.24
CA SER A 49 -9.10 22.59 23.77
C SER A 49 -8.25 23.21 24.87
N GLN A 50 -7.90 22.40 25.86
CA GLN A 50 -7.05 22.81 26.97
C GLN A 50 -5.97 21.75 27.19
N GLY A 51 -4.70 22.15 27.02
CA GLY A 51 -3.56 21.34 27.42
C GLY A 51 -3.35 21.45 28.94
N VAL A 52 -3.25 20.31 29.61
CA VAL A 52 -3.04 20.22 31.05
C VAL A 52 -1.84 19.30 31.33
N MET A 53 -1.11 19.63 32.42
CA MET A 53 -0.10 18.75 32.97
C MET A 53 -0.55 18.26 34.32
N VAL A 54 -0.72 16.96 34.43
CA VAL A 54 -1.27 16.30 35.62
C VAL A 54 -0.11 15.73 36.44
N GLU A 55 0.17 16.36 37.57
CA GLU A 55 1.21 15.89 38.51
C GLU A 55 0.72 14.67 39.30
N ASN A 56 -0.54 14.71 39.76
CA ASN A 56 -1.14 13.59 40.49
C ASN A 56 -1.93 12.68 39.52
N LYS A 57 -1.30 11.59 39.09
CA LYS A 57 -1.90 10.64 38.12
C LYS A 57 -3.18 9.95 38.64
N GLN A 58 -3.53 10.05 39.92
CA GLN A 58 -4.79 9.49 40.44
C GLN A 58 -6.03 10.21 39.92
N ILE A 59 -5.89 11.46 39.46
CA ILE A 59 -6.98 12.24 38.87
C ILE A 59 -7.41 11.69 37.48
N PHE A 60 -6.65 10.75 36.89
CA PHE A 60 -6.98 10.15 35.60
C PHE A 60 -8.44 9.67 35.48
N SER A 61 -8.95 9.02 36.54
CA SER A 61 -10.32 8.50 36.56
C SER A 61 -11.42 9.57 36.54
N GLU A 62 -11.08 10.82 36.85
CA GLU A 62 -12.02 11.96 36.89
C GLU A 62 -11.96 12.80 35.60
N MET A 63 -11.01 12.49 34.70
CA MET A 63 -10.85 13.24 33.45
C MET A 63 -12.00 12.98 32.47
N PRO A 64 -12.50 14.02 31.81
CA PRO A 64 -13.55 13.84 30.79
C PRO A 64 -12.99 13.10 29.56
N LEU A 65 -13.68 12.02 29.16
CA LEU A 65 -13.35 11.24 27.96
C LEU A 65 -14.15 11.77 26.75
N PRO A 66 -13.61 11.70 25.51
CA PRO A 66 -12.24 11.31 25.19
C PRO A 66 -11.23 12.44 25.36
N PHE A 67 -9.97 12.10 25.60
CA PHE A 67 -8.87 13.09 25.63
C PHE A 67 -7.59 12.54 25.01
N LEU A 68 -6.66 13.42 24.63
CA LEU A 68 -5.35 13.05 24.15
C LEU A 68 -4.36 12.92 25.33
N ALA A 69 -3.68 11.80 25.41
CA ALA A 69 -2.65 11.53 26.42
C ALA A 69 -1.27 11.48 25.77
N GLY A 70 -0.28 12.14 26.37
CA GLY A 70 1.12 12.07 25.96
C GLY A 70 1.78 10.80 26.49
N VAL A 71 2.35 9.97 25.61
CA VAL A 71 3.13 8.77 25.94
C VAL A 71 4.54 8.87 25.37
N SER A 72 5.45 7.99 25.79
CA SER A 72 6.88 8.04 25.38
C SER A 72 7.11 8.04 23.88
N GLY A 73 6.14 7.62 23.05
CA GLY A 73 6.22 7.58 21.59
C GLY A 73 5.46 8.70 20.84
N GLY A 74 4.69 9.54 21.55
CA GLY A 74 3.83 10.56 20.93
C GLY A 74 2.55 10.79 21.72
N TYR A 75 1.43 10.92 21.02
CA TYR A 75 0.11 11.08 21.63
C TYR A 75 -0.82 9.96 21.23
N VAL A 76 -1.66 9.52 22.17
CA VAL A 76 -2.72 8.53 21.98
C VAL A 76 -4.06 9.13 22.42
N ILE A 77 -5.15 8.63 21.85
CA ILE A 77 -6.50 9.08 22.20
C ILE A 77 -7.08 8.09 23.20
N VAL A 78 -7.27 8.52 24.44
CA VAL A 78 -7.97 7.74 25.46
C VAL A 78 -9.46 7.86 25.18
N SER A 79 -10.10 6.74 24.85
CA SER A 79 -11.51 6.68 24.46
C SER A 79 -12.42 6.19 25.56
N ASP A 80 -11.93 5.26 26.43
CA ASP A 80 -12.73 4.66 27.50
C ASP A 80 -11.86 4.20 28.66
N PHE A 81 -12.47 4.11 29.84
CA PHE A 81 -11.85 3.60 31.08
C PHE A 81 -12.90 2.86 31.92
N ASP A 82 -12.71 1.58 32.13
CA ASP A 82 -13.63 0.70 32.89
C ASP A 82 -13.25 0.52 34.38
N GLY A 83 -12.30 1.30 34.88
CA GLY A 83 -11.78 1.20 36.25
C GLY A 83 -10.65 0.18 36.43
N LYS A 84 -10.36 -0.66 35.42
CA LYS A 84 -9.26 -1.62 35.41
C LYS A 84 -8.39 -1.50 34.17
N ASN A 85 -9.01 -1.29 33.01
CA ASN A 85 -8.30 -1.17 31.74
C ASN A 85 -8.56 0.20 31.14
N VAL A 86 -7.55 0.71 30.45
CA VAL A 86 -7.63 1.93 29.65
C VAL A 86 -7.68 1.52 28.19
N THR A 87 -8.74 1.96 27.50
CA THR A 87 -8.88 1.78 26.06
C THR A 87 -8.43 3.05 25.34
N TYR A 88 -7.47 2.90 24.45
CA TYR A 88 -6.93 4.03 23.69
C TYR A 88 -6.77 3.67 22.21
N ILE A 89 -6.69 4.70 21.37
CA ILE A 89 -6.48 4.60 19.94
C ILE A 89 -5.09 5.10 19.61
N SER A 90 -4.32 4.25 18.94
CA SER A 90 -3.00 4.56 18.40
C SER A 90 -2.91 4.10 16.95
N GLU A 91 -2.48 4.98 16.06
CA GLU A 91 -2.39 4.70 14.59
C GLU A 91 -3.69 4.13 13.97
N GLY A 92 -4.85 4.51 14.51
CA GLY A 92 -6.17 4.06 14.05
C GLY A 92 -6.54 2.65 14.55
N GLU A 93 -5.72 2.01 15.37
CA GLU A 93 -6.03 0.75 16.03
C GLU A 93 -6.44 1.00 17.48
N THR A 94 -7.46 0.29 17.95
CA THR A 94 -7.93 0.38 19.35
C THR A 94 -7.24 -0.69 20.16
N GLU A 95 -6.57 -0.29 21.20
CA GLU A 95 -5.89 -1.16 22.14
C GLU A 95 -6.45 -0.97 23.56
N SER A 96 -6.41 -2.02 24.37
CA SER A 96 -6.83 -1.96 25.77
C SER A 96 -5.75 -2.62 26.64
N ILE A 97 -5.22 -1.83 27.60
CA ILE A 97 -4.18 -2.29 28.51
C ILE A 97 -4.58 -2.02 29.95
N PRO A 98 -3.97 -2.73 30.93
CA PRO A 98 -4.20 -2.48 32.35
C PRO A 98 -3.88 -1.04 32.75
N TYR A 99 -4.66 -0.49 33.67
CA TYR A 99 -4.51 0.89 34.15
C TYR A 99 -3.07 1.19 34.63
N ASP A 100 -2.48 0.27 35.41
CA ASP A 100 -1.13 0.47 35.98
C ASP A 100 -0.08 0.61 34.85
N GLU A 101 -0.18 -0.22 33.82
CA GLU A 101 0.72 -0.19 32.67
C GLU A 101 0.56 1.12 31.87
N PHE A 102 -0.68 1.56 31.65
CA PHE A 102 -0.92 2.83 30.98
C PHE A 102 -0.36 4.02 31.76
N ILE A 103 -0.55 4.05 33.09
CA ILE A 103 -0.08 5.13 33.97
C ILE A 103 1.45 5.22 34.00
N GLU A 104 2.16 4.10 33.90
CA GLU A 104 3.62 4.09 33.75
C GLU A 104 4.06 4.73 32.42
N ALA A 105 3.39 4.42 31.32
CA ALA A 105 3.69 4.96 30.00
C ALA A 105 3.27 6.42 29.81
N TRP A 106 2.25 6.88 30.55
CA TRP A 106 1.72 8.24 30.45
C TRP A 106 2.63 9.28 31.06
N THR A 107 2.97 10.32 30.29
CA THR A 107 3.86 11.40 30.75
C THR A 107 3.20 12.41 31.71
N GLY A 108 1.89 12.29 31.96
CA GLY A 108 1.09 13.28 32.69
C GLY A 108 0.59 14.42 31.83
N VAL A 109 1.00 14.49 30.56
CA VAL A 109 0.47 15.52 29.63
C VAL A 109 -0.83 15.03 29.05
N ALA A 110 -1.86 15.88 29.08
CA ALA A 110 -3.15 15.60 28.46
C ALA A 110 -3.69 16.83 27.75
N MET A 111 -4.52 16.60 26.71
CA MET A 111 -5.33 17.64 26.09
C MET A 111 -6.80 17.25 26.18
N LEU A 112 -7.55 18.04 26.90
CA LEU A 112 -9.01 17.97 26.99
C LEU A 112 -9.62 18.74 25.82
N ALA A 113 -10.72 18.25 25.28
CA ALA A 113 -11.41 18.85 24.15
C ALA A 113 -12.91 18.94 24.40
N TYR A 114 -13.49 20.10 24.12
CA TYR A 114 -14.89 20.42 24.35
C TYR A 114 -15.50 20.92 23.05
N PRO A 115 -16.19 20.05 22.27
CA PRO A 115 -16.83 20.49 21.03
C PRO A 115 -17.99 21.44 21.31
N ARG A 116 -18.07 22.54 20.55
CA ARG A 116 -19.21 23.45 20.57
C ARG A 116 -20.39 22.79 19.86
N PRO A 117 -21.64 23.24 20.11
CA PRO A 117 -22.81 22.66 19.46
C PRO A 117 -22.81 22.76 17.93
N ASP A 118 -22.10 23.73 17.38
CA ASP A 118 -21.90 23.99 15.95
C ASP A 118 -20.55 23.51 15.41
N ALA A 119 -19.81 22.73 16.21
CA ALA A 119 -18.50 22.22 15.83
C ALA A 119 -18.59 21.39 14.56
N SER A 120 -17.84 21.78 13.54
CA SER A 120 -17.72 21.08 12.26
C SER A 120 -16.47 21.53 11.51
N GLU A 121 -16.06 20.74 10.54
CA GLU A 121 -15.01 21.14 9.60
C GLU A 121 -15.43 22.39 8.83
N PRO A 122 -14.53 23.37 8.60
CA PRO A 122 -14.77 24.47 7.69
C PRO A 122 -15.13 23.94 6.29
N ASP A 123 -16.17 24.48 5.67
CA ASP A 123 -16.66 24.07 4.35
C ASP A 123 -16.92 22.55 4.19
N PHE A 124 -17.36 21.90 5.27
CA PHE A 124 -17.58 20.45 5.34
C PHE A 124 -18.36 19.88 4.15
N CYS A 125 -19.44 20.55 3.72
CA CYS A 125 -20.24 20.06 2.59
C CYS A 125 -19.44 19.98 1.29
N SER A 126 -18.57 20.96 1.04
CA SER A 126 -17.71 21.01 -0.14
C SER A 126 -16.65 19.91 -0.10
N HIS A 127 -15.96 19.77 1.01
CA HIS A 127 -14.93 18.74 1.18
C HIS A 127 -15.51 17.31 1.16
N ARG A 128 -16.70 17.13 1.78
CA ARG A 128 -17.41 15.84 1.70
C ARG A 128 -17.81 15.48 0.27
N LEU A 129 -18.30 16.48 -0.51
CA LEU A 129 -18.62 16.25 -1.92
C LEU A 129 -17.37 15.85 -2.73
N MET A 130 -16.23 16.52 -2.50
CA MET A 130 -14.97 16.17 -3.14
C MET A 130 -14.50 14.75 -2.75
N GLU A 131 -14.58 14.38 -1.47
CA GLU A 131 -14.23 13.03 -1.02
C GLU A 131 -15.16 11.96 -1.64
N MET A 132 -16.46 12.25 -1.75
CA MET A 132 -17.41 11.37 -2.43
C MET A 132 -17.10 11.26 -3.92
N ALA A 133 -16.74 12.36 -4.59
CA ALA A 133 -16.34 12.35 -5.99
C ALA A 133 -15.07 11.54 -6.24
N GLU A 134 -14.08 11.65 -5.36
CA GLU A 134 -12.85 10.83 -5.43
C GLU A 134 -13.16 9.34 -5.23
N LYS A 135 -14.01 8.99 -4.27
CA LYS A 135 -14.47 7.60 -4.09
C LYS A 135 -15.25 7.11 -5.33
N ALA A 136 -16.14 7.95 -5.88
CA ALA A 136 -16.89 7.62 -7.08
C ALA A 136 -15.99 7.40 -8.29
N LYS A 137 -14.95 8.22 -8.51
CA LYS A 137 -13.95 8.00 -9.56
C LYS A 137 -13.31 6.60 -9.44
N ASN A 138 -12.91 6.20 -8.24
CA ASN A 138 -12.33 4.88 -8.02
C ASN A 138 -13.30 3.76 -8.35
N TYR A 139 -14.57 3.87 -7.94
CA TYR A 139 -15.59 2.88 -8.29
C TYR A 139 -15.83 2.81 -9.80
N VAL A 140 -15.94 3.95 -10.49
CA VAL A 140 -16.12 4.00 -11.95
C VAL A 140 -14.92 3.39 -12.66
N MET A 141 -13.71 3.68 -12.20
CA MET A 141 -12.48 3.11 -12.77
C MET A 141 -12.46 1.57 -12.62
N TRP A 142 -12.72 1.05 -11.43
CA TRP A 142 -12.69 -0.41 -11.19
C TRP A 142 -13.84 -1.14 -11.86
N THR A 143 -15.06 -0.57 -11.90
CA THR A 143 -16.19 -1.16 -12.63
C THR A 143 -15.93 -1.15 -14.12
N GLY A 144 -15.37 -0.06 -14.68
CA GLY A 144 -14.98 0.01 -16.07
C GLY A 144 -13.92 -1.02 -16.44
N ALA A 145 -12.88 -1.16 -15.61
CA ALA A 145 -11.84 -2.19 -15.78
C ALA A 145 -12.41 -3.61 -15.74
N CYS A 146 -13.32 -3.89 -14.79
CA CYS A 146 -13.99 -5.19 -14.68
C CYS A 146 -14.87 -5.50 -15.90
N LEU A 147 -15.66 -4.53 -16.36
CA LEU A 147 -16.50 -4.69 -17.56
C LEU A 147 -15.66 -4.91 -18.81
N LEU A 148 -14.56 -4.17 -18.98
CA LEU A 148 -13.63 -4.36 -20.09
C LEU A 148 -13.00 -5.75 -20.05
N PHE A 149 -12.54 -6.18 -18.87
CA PHE A 149 -12.01 -7.52 -18.69
C PHE A 149 -13.03 -8.60 -19.06
N LEU A 150 -14.26 -8.51 -18.58
CA LEU A 150 -15.33 -9.46 -18.90
C LEU A 150 -15.65 -9.47 -20.39
N TYR A 151 -15.73 -8.29 -21.00
CA TYR A 151 -15.95 -8.17 -22.44
C TYR A 151 -14.86 -8.89 -23.25
N LEU A 152 -13.58 -8.59 -22.97
CA LEU A 152 -12.45 -9.22 -23.66
C LEU A 152 -12.39 -10.73 -23.37
N PHE A 153 -12.67 -11.14 -22.17
CA PHE A 153 -12.67 -12.54 -21.75
C PHE A 153 -13.74 -13.36 -22.52
N ILE A 154 -14.92 -12.80 -22.68
CA ILE A 154 -16.04 -13.48 -23.38
C ILE A 154 -15.82 -13.44 -24.89
N THR A 155 -15.49 -12.29 -25.48
CA THR A 155 -15.34 -12.13 -26.95
C THR A 155 -14.21 -12.95 -27.50
N ASN A 156 -13.11 -13.11 -26.76
CA ASN A 156 -11.95 -13.92 -27.16
C ASN A 156 -12.09 -15.41 -26.84
N GLY A 157 -13.22 -15.82 -26.24
CA GLY A 157 -13.53 -17.23 -25.98
C GLY A 157 -12.59 -17.88 -24.93
N TYR A 158 -12.01 -17.10 -24.02
CA TYR A 158 -11.09 -17.63 -23.00
C TYR A 158 -11.79 -18.59 -22.03
N TYR A 159 -13.10 -18.46 -21.83
CA TYR A 159 -13.89 -19.33 -20.99
C TYR A 159 -13.88 -20.80 -21.47
N ALA A 160 -13.72 -21.05 -22.76
CA ALA A 160 -13.68 -22.39 -23.34
C ALA A 160 -12.28 -23.05 -23.32
N ARG A 161 -11.25 -22.33 -22.91
CA ARG A 161 -9.86 -22.78 -22.94
C ARG A 161 -9.29 -22.85 -21.51
N PRO A 162 -9.16 -24.02 -20.89
CA PRO A 162 -8.77 -24.13 -19.49
C PRO A 162 -7.36 -23.54 -19.22
N TRP A 163 -6.43 -23.67 -20.13
CA TRP A 163 -5.09 -23.11 -19.99
C TRP A 163 -5.04 -21.58 -20.05
N SER A 164 -6.01 -20.94 -20.68
CA SER A 164 -6.15 -19.46 -20.68
C SER A 164 -6.47 -18.95 -19.27
N TRP A 165 -7.26 -19.71 -18.49
CA TRP A 165 -7.52 -19.40 -17.08
C TRP A 165 -6.22 -19.43 -16.28
N GLY A 166 -5.38 -20.45 -16.52
CA GLY A 166 -4.07 -20.55 -15.89
C GLY A 166 -3.21 -19.32 -16.15
N VAL A 167 -3.10 -18.89 -17.41
CA VAL A 167 -2.35 -17.68 -17.77
C VAL A 167 -2.91 -16.45 -17.08
N ILE A 168 -4.23 -16.20 -17.18
CA ILE A 168 -4.86 -15.00 -16.61
C ILE A 168 -4.74 -14.94 -15.09
N LEU A 169 -5.03 -16.06 -14.40
CA LEU A 169 -4.99 -16.09 -12.93
C LEU A 169 -3.57 -15.93 -12.39
N VAL A 170 -2.60 -16.58 -13.05
CA VAL A 170 -1.19 -16.48 -12.63
C VAL A 170 -0.65 -15.08 -12.92
N ASP A 171 -0.96 -14.48 -14.09
CA ASP A 171 -0.54 -13.11 -14.41
C ASP A 171 -1.15 -12.09 -13.43
N LEU A 172 -2.45 -12.24 -13.07
CA LEU A 172 -3.09 -11.37 -12.08
C LEU A 172 -2.41 -11.50 -10.70
N ALA A 173 -2.15 -12.73 -10.25
CA ALA A 173 -1.47 -12.94 -8.98
C ALA A 173 -0.04 -12.35 -8.99
N ALA A 174 0.70 -12.59 -10.08
CA ALA A 174 2.05 -12.06 -10.25
C ALA A 174 2.08 -10.53 -10.34
N LEU A 175 1.06 -9.92 -10.96
CA LEU A 175 0.88 -8.47 -11.00
C LEU A 175 0.70 -7.89 -9.59
N VAL A 176 -0.11 -8.55 -8.74
CA VAL A 176 -0.27 -8.15 -7.34
C VAL A 176 1.05 -8.26 -6.57
N PHE A 177 1.78 -9.38 -6.70
CA PHE A 177 3.07 -9.55 -6.02
C PHE A 177 4.11 -8.54 -6.48
N SER A 178 4.20 -8.29 -7.79
CA SER A 178 5.14 -7.30 -8.34
C SER A 178 4.77 -5.87 -7.96
N TYR A 179 3.47 -5.56 -7.84
CA TYR A 179 2.99 -4.27 -7.33
C TYR A 179 3.36 -4.06 -5.85
N MET A 180 3.15 -5.09 -5.00
CA MET A 180 3.59 -5.03 -3.60
C MET A 180 5.11 -4.84 -3.48
N LEU A 181 5.87 -5.52 -4.34
CA LEU A 181 7.33 -5.38 -4.39
C LEU A 181 7.74 -3.96 -4.82
N LEU A 182 7.02 -3.36 -5.78
CA LEU A 182 7.23 -1.99 -6.22
C LEU A 182 6.93 -0.99 -5.08
N GLN A 183 5.82 -1.18 -4.35
CA GLN A 183 5.50 -0.35 -3.17
C GLN A 183 6.61 -0.41 -2.12
N LYS A 184 7.14 -1.59 -1.83
CA LYS A 184 8.28 -1.76 -0.92
C LYS A 184 9.53 -1.02 -1.42
N THR A 185 9.84 -1.11 -2.71
CA THR A 185 10.96 -0.37 -3.32
C THR A 185 10.79 1.14 -3.20
N LEU A 186 9.56 1.64 -3.28
CA LEU A 186 9.20 3.04 -3.10
C LEU A 186 9.05 3.46 -1.63
N LYS A 187 9.27 2.54 -0.68
CA LYS A 187 9.12 2.75 0.77
C LYS A 187 7.69 3.19 1.18
N ILE A 188 6.69 2.80 0.40
CA ILE A 188 5.28 3.02 0.73
C ILE A 188 4.87 1.99 1.78
N LYS A 189 4.39 2.45 2.93
CA LYS A 189 3.90 1.58 4.01
C LYS A 189 2.65 0.82 3.54
N ASN A 190 2.72 -0.51 3.54
CA ASN A 190 1.59 -1.39 3.22
C ASN A 190 1.60 -2.59 4.17
N LYS A 191 0.70 -2.59 5.14
CA LYS A 191 0.57 -3.66 6.16
C LYS A 191 0.43 -5.06 5.54
N VAL A 192 -0.25 -5.20 4.39
CA VAL A 192 -0.42 -6.49 3.69
C VAL A 192 0.90 -6.95 3.07
N ALA A 193 1.63 -6.05 2.42
CA ALA A 193 2.95 -6.36 1.86
C ALA A 193 3.94 -6.75 2.96
N ASP A 194 3.89 -6.08 4.13
CA ASP A 194 4.73 -6.39 5.29
C ASP A 194 4.44 -7.79 5.83
N LYS A 195 3.17 -8.17 5.98
CA LYS A 195 2.77 -9.53 6.41
C LYS A 195 3.24 -10.60 5.42
N VAL A 196 3.06 -10.37 4.12
CA VAL A 196 3.51 -11.33 3.08
C VAL A 196 5.04 -11.43 3.06
N CYS A 197 5.75 -10.32 3.21
CA CYS A 197 7.21 -10.31 3.28
C CYS A 197 7.75 -11.12 4.47
N GLY A 198 7.08 -11.09 5.62
CA GLY A 198 7.49 -11.80 6.83
C GLY A 198 7.31 -13.33 6.79
N VAL A 199 6.62 -13.89 5.78
CA VAL A 199 6.28 -15.32 5.73
C VAL A 199 7.51 -16.24 5.68
N LEU A 200 8.51 -15.94 4.86
CA LEU A 200 9.73 -16.76 4.75
C LEU A 200 10.82 -16.28 5.72
N GLN A 201 10.99 -14.97 5.85
CA GLN A 201 11.99 -14.36 6.72
C GLN A 201 11.62 -12.91 7.04
N GLU A 202 11.52 -12.57 8.33
CA GLU A 202 11.26 -11.20 8.76
C GLU A 202 12.37 -10.24 8.25
N GLY A 203 11.97 -9.10 7.66
CA GLY A 203 12.89 -8.11 7.09
C GLY A 203 13.65 -8.55 5.83
N GLY A 204 13.47 -9.80 5.36
CA GLY A 204 14.22 -10.35 4.23
C GLY A 204 13.99 -9.58 2.92
N CYS A 205 12.77 -9.11 2.67
CA CYS A 205 12.45 -8.32 1.48
C CYS A 205 13.22 -6.98 1.45
N ASP A 206 13.21 -6.25 2.55
CA ASP A 206 13.85 -4.93 2.63
C ASP A 206 15.37 -5.06 2.45
N HIS A 207 15.99 -6.05 3.08
CA HIS A 207 17.41 -6.32 2.93
C HIS A 207 17.80 -6.65 1.48
N VAL A 208 17.04 -7.50 0.80
CA VAL A 208 17.32 -7.88 -0.60
C VAL A 208 17.13 -6.71 -1.56
N LEU A 209 16.12 -5.85 -1.32
CA LEU A 209 15.82 -4.69 -2.17
C LEU A 209 16.85 -3.56 -2.05
N GLU A 210 17.55 -3.42 -0.93
CA GLU A 210 18.60 -2.42 -0.72
C GLU A 210 19.94 -2.79 -1.38
N LEU A 211 20.14 -4.06 -1.77
CA LEU A 211 21.36 -4.50 -2.41
C LEU A 211 21.54 -3.87 -3.80
N LYS A 212 22.80 -3.60 -4.17
CA LYS A 212 23.13 -3.10 -5.52
C LYS A 212 22.63 -4.00 -6.64
N ALA A 213 22.56 -5.32 -6.40
CA ALA A 213 22.05 -6.32 -7.34
C ALA A 213 20.52 -6.26 -7.52
N ALA A 214 19.79 -5.55 -6.66
CA ALA A 214 18.36 -5.29 -6.83
C ALA A 214 18.06 -4.33 -8.00
N LYS A 215 19.08 -3.72 -8.59
CA LYS A 215 18.97 -2.83 -9.76
C LYS A 215 19.58 -3.47 -11.00
N PHE A 216 18.80 -3.50 -12.07
CA PHE A 216 19.23 -3.90 -13.41
C PHE A 216 20.03 -2.77 -14.06
N PHE A 217 21.30 -3.00 -14.39
CA PHE A 217 22.26 -2.00 -14.87
C PHE A 217 22.37 -0.74 -13.99
N GLY A 218 21.95 -0.80 -12.72
CA GLY A 218 21.93 0.37 -11.83
C GLY A 218 20.84 1.41 -12.15
N LEU A 219 20.03 1.19 -13.18
CA LEU A 219 19.01 2.13 -13.68
C LEU A 219 17.59 1.71 -13.25
N PHE A 220 17.24 0.45 -13.45
CA PHE A 220 15.90 -0.08 -13.20
C PHE A 220 15.88 -1.01 -12.00
N SER A 221 14.88 -0.90 -11.16
CA SER A 221 14.66 -1.88 -10.11
C SER A 221 14.03 -3.16 -10.69
N TRP A 222 14.38 -4.34 -10.16
CA TRP A 222 13.75 -5.59 -10.59
C TRP A 222 12.24 -5.62 -10.29
N SER A 223 11.77 -4.84 -9.33
CA SER A 223 10.33 -4.64 -9.06
C SER A 223 9.63 -3.92 -10.20
N GLU A 224 10.26 -2.89 -10.79
CA GLU A 224 9.75 -2.18 -11.98
C GLU A 224 9.71 -3.10 -13.20
N VAL A 225 10.76 -3.89 -13.42
CA VAL A 225 10.83 -4.86 -14.50
C VAL A 225 9.73 -5.90 -14.38
N GLY A 226 9.55 -6.48 -13.17
CA GLY A 226 8.51 -7.48 -12.92
C GLY A 226 7.10 -6.91 -13.12
N PHE A 227 6.82 -5.74 -12.54
CA PHE A 227 5.53 -5.08 -12.70
C PHE A 227 5.21 -4.75 -14.15
N THR A 228 6.20 -4.25 -14.91
CA THR A 228 6.07 -3.99 -16.35
C THR A 228 5.75 -5.28 -17.11
N TYR A 229 6.52 -6.36 -16.82
CA TYR A 229 6.36 -7.62 -17.52
C TYR A 229 4.93 -8.16 -17.36
N PHE A 230 4.43 -8.33 -16.16
CA PHE A 230 3.09 -8.88 -15.92
C PHE A 230 1.97 -7.96 -16.40
N SER A 231 2.13 -6.63 -16.28
CA SER A 231 1.14 -5.67 -16.79
C SER A 231 0.99 -5.75 -18.32
N VAL A 232 2.11 -5.75 -19.04
CA VAL A 232 2.10 -5.83 -20.51
C VAL A 232 1.67 -7.21 -20.97
N SER A 233 2.13 -8.29 -20.32
CA SER A 233 1.75 -9.67 -20.66
C SER A 233 0.26 -9.89 -20.52
N LEU A 234 -0.33 -9.49 -19.41
CA LEU A 234 -1.75 -9.63 -19.15
C LEU A 234 -2.60 -8.85 -20.18
N LEU A 235 -2.25 -7.59 -20.44
CA LEU A 235 -2.97 -6.76 -21.40
C LEU A 235 -2.83 -7.29 -22.81
N ALA A 236 -1.63 -7.68 -23.23
CA ALA A 236 -1.39 -8.25 -24.56
C ALA A 236 -2.16 -9.57 -24.74
N PHE A 237 -2.14 -10.46 -23.75
CA PHE A 237 -2.88 -11.71 -23.79
C PHE A 237 -4.39 -11.48 -23.90
N LEU A 238 -4.95 -10.51 -23.14
CA LEU A 238 -6.38 -10.21 -23.15
C LEU A 238 -6.83 -9.55 -24.44
N MET A 239 -6.05 -8.59 -24.98
CA MET A 239 -6.44 -7.81 -26.16
C MET A 239 -6.11 -8.52 -27.49
N PHE A 240 -5.03 -9.31 -27.52
CA PHE A 240 -4.51 -9.94 -28.72
C PHE A 240 -4.27 -11.43 -28.48
N PRO A 241 -5.30 -12.31 -28.60
CA PRO A 241 -5.18 -13.75 -28.37
C PRO A 241 -4.06 -14.43 -29.17
N ASP A 242 -3.80 -13.92 -30.38
CA ASP A 242 -2.78 -14.44 -31.28
C ASP A 242 -1.33 -14.10 -30.82
N SER A 243 -1.17 -13.20 -29.85
CA SER A 243 0.12 -12.88 -29.25
C SER A 243 0.61 -13.94 -28.25
N ALA A 244 -0.21 -14.91 -27.88
CA ALA A 244 0.12 -15.93 -26.88
C ALA A 244 1.41 -16.71 -27.17
N PRO A 245 1.74 -17.10 -28.42
CA PRO A 245 3.03 -17.72 -28.73
C PRO A 245 4.22 -16.79 -28.49
N SER A 246 4.09 -15.50 -28.83
CA SER A 246 5.14 -14.51 -28.59
C SER A 246 5.34 -14.23 -27.11
N LEU A 247 4.25 -14.21 -26.31
CA LEU A 247 4.33 -14.13 -24.85
C LEU A 247 4.98 -15.36 -24.23
N ALA A 248 4.71 -16.55 -24.76
CA ALA A 248 5.39 -17.80 -24.34
C ALA A 248 6.90 -17.72 -24.61
N ALA A 249 7.32 -17.18 -25.76
CA ALA A 249 8.73 -16.96 -26.08
C ALA A 249 9.39 -15.96 -25.11
N CYS A 250 8.71 -14.82 -24.81
CA CYS A 250 9.19 -13.86 -23.83
C CYS A 250 9.32 -14.47 -22.42
N ASN A 251 8.34 -15.29 -22.00
CA ASN A 251 8.40 -15.99 -20.73
C ASN A 251 9.59 -16.93 -20.66
N LEU A 252 9.83 -17.72 -21.71
CA LEU A 252 10.95 -18.64 -21.80
C LEU A 252 12.31 -17.93 -21.64
N LEU A 253 12.45 -16.72 -22.20
CA LEU A 253 13.65 -15.89 -22.04
C LEU A 253 13.85 -15.38 -20.61
N CYS A 254 12.79 -15.23 -19.84
CA CYS A 254 12.85 -14.79 -18.44
C CYS A 254 13.24 -15.91 -17.47
N LEU A 255 13.01 -17.20 -17.80
CA LEU A 255 13.24 -18.32 -16.90
C LEU A 255 14.71 -18.46 -16.41
N PRO A 256 15.74 -18.29 -17.24
CA PRO A 256 17.13 -18.37 -16.77
C PRO A 256 17.45 -17.38 -15.65
N PHE A 257 16.81 -16.20 -15.67
CA PHE A 257 16.95 -15.21 -14.62
C PHE A 257 16.45 -15.70 -13.26
N THR A 258 15.43 -16.55 -13.23
CA THR A 258 14.88 -17.09 -11.96
C THR A 258 15.93 -17.91 -11.20
N PHE A 259 16.73 -18.72 -11.91
CA PHE A 259 17.83 -19.48 -11.29
C PHE A 259 18.90 -18.58 -10.70
N TRP A 260 19.29 -17.53 -11.46
CA TRP A 260 20.27 -16.56 -10.97
C TRP A 260 19.76 -15.84 -9.72
N SER A 261 18.49 -15.44 -9.70
CA SER A 261 17.90 -14.72 -8.60
C SER A 261 17.80 -15.59 -7.32
N VAL A 262 17.37 -16.85 -7.43
CA VAL A 262 17.33 -17.80 -6.31
C VAL A 262 18.74 -18.07 -5.79
N TRP A 263 19.69 -18.31 -6.69
CA TRP A 263 21.09 -18.50 -6.32
C TRP A 263 21.64 -17.28 -5.57
N TYR A 264 21.37 -16.07 -6.07
CA TYR A 264 21.83 -14.84 -5.44
C TYR A 264 21.25 -14.66 -4.03
N GLN A 265 19.96 -14.88 -3.84
CA GLN A 265 19.30 -14.80 -2.54
C GLN A 265 19.91 -15.80 -1.54
N LYS A 266 20.13 -17.04 -1.96
CA LYS A 266 20.67 -18.10 -1.09
C LYS A 266 22.14 -17.88 -0.71
N PHE A 267 23.00 -17.54 -1.67
CA PHE A 267 24.47 -17.61 -1.49
C PHE A 267 25.10 -16.22 -1.24
N ARG A 268 24.53 -15.16 -1.81
CA ARG A 268 25.09 -13.80 -1.70
C ARG A 268 24.36 -12.94 -0.69
N ALA A 269 23.06 -12.81 -0.81
CA ALA A 269 22.25 -12.01 0.11
C ALA A 269 22.09 -12.72 1.45
N LYS A 270 22.04 -14.04 1.48
CA LYS A 270 21.74 -14.89 2.66
C LYS A 270 20.38 -14.53 3.32
N HIS A 271 19.51 -13.89 2.58
CA HIS A 271 18.16 -13.51 2.97
C HIS A 271 17.16 -13.88 1.87
N TRP A 272 16.00 -14.36 2.28
CA TRP A 272 14.92 -14.76 1.40
C TRP A 272 13.89 -13.65 1.31
N CYS A 273 13.60 -13.19 0.10
CA CYS A 273 12.51 -12.27 -0.18
C CYS A 273 11.30 -13.06 -0.67
N THR A 274 10.25 -13.16 0.17
CA THR A 274 9.02 -13.91 -0.15
C THR A 274 8.38 -13.43 -1.44
N LEU A 275 8.22 -12.12 -1.62
CA LEU A 275 7.63 -11.54 -2.84
C LEU A 275 8.47 -11.83 -4.08
N CYS A 276 9.81 -11.77 -3.99
CA CYS A 276 10.68 -12.11 -5.11
C CYS A 276 10.53 -13.58 -5.53
N VAL A 277 10.47 -14.49 -4.55
CA VAL A 277 10.26 -15.94 -4.81
C VAL A 277 8.89 -16.19 -5.42
N SER A 278 7.83 -15.49 -4.93
CA SER A 278 6.48 -15.60 -5.49
C SER A 278 6.41 -15.16 -6.94
N VAL A 279 7.06 -14.05 -7.30
CA VAL A 279 7.19 -13.58 -8.69
C VAL A 279 7.88 -14.63 -9.58
N GLN A 280 8.96 -15.25 -9.08
CA GLN A 280 9.67 -16.29 -9.82
C GLN A 280 8.84 -17.56 -9.98
N ALA A 281 8.14 -18.00 -8.93
CA ALA A 281 7.21 -19.11 -9.00
C ALA A 281 6.08 -18.84 -10.03
N SER A 282 5.60 -17.61 -10.11
CA SER A 282 4.62 -17.23 -11.12
C SER A 282 5.14 -17.35 -12.55
N LEU A 283 6.41 -17.02 -12.82
CA LEU A 283 7.02 -17.23 -14.14
C LEU A 283 7.05 -18.71 -14.55
N TRP A 284 7.30 -19.62 -13.61
CA TRP A 284 7.25 -21.06 -13.86
C TRP A 284 5.83 -21.56 -14.07
N LEU A 285 4.85 -21.05 -13.30
CA LEU A 285 3.45 -21.41 -13.49
C LEU A 285 2.93 -20.91 -14.84
N LEU A 286 3.34 -19.70 -15.27
CA LEU A 286 3.05 -19.19 -16.62
C LEU A 286 3.65 -20.09 -17.71
N PHE A 287 4.91 -20.51 -17.55
CA PHE A 287 5.56 -21.43 -18.45
C PHE A 287 4.75 -22.73 -18.60
N LEU A 288 4.31 -23.32 -17.49
CA LEU A 288 3.50 -24.53 -17.50
C LEU A 288 2.14 -24.28 -18.20
N SER A 289 1.54 -23.11 -17.99
CA SER A 289 0.27 -22.72 -18.62
C SER A 289 0.44 -22.55 -20.15
N TYR A 290 1.52 -21.89 -20.59
CA TYR A 290 1.83 -21.75 -22.02
C TYR A 290 2.16 -23.09 -22.69
N TRP A 291 2.88 -23.94 -21.99
CA TRP A 291 3.20 -25.30 -22.48
C TRP A 291 1.93 -26.15 -22.60
N GLY A 292 1.10 -26.20 -21.56
CA GLY A 292 -0.16 -26.94 -21.56
C GLY A 292 -1.16 -26.45 -22.59
N GLY A 293 -1.17 -25.13 -22.87
CA GLY A 293 -1.98 -24.50 -23.93
C GLY A 293 -1.46 -24.75 -25.35
N GLY A 294 -0.28 -25.36 -25.50
CA GLY A 294 0.33 -25.62 -26.81
C GLY A 294 0.89 -24.39 -27.54
N TRP A 295 0.94 -23.22 -26.86
CA TRP A 295 1.45 -21.99 -27.45
C TRP A 295 2.97 -21.99 -27.60
N LEU A 296 3.67 -22.68 -26.70
CA LEU A 296 5.13 -22.79 -26.75
C LEU A 296 5.63 -23.48 -28.02
N ALA A 297 4.90 -24.48 -28.53
CA ALA A 297 5.23 -25.15 -29.79
C ALA A 297 5.11 -24.25 -31.01
N LYS A 298 4.26 -23.20 -30.91
CA LYS A 298 4.02 -22.20 -31.96
C LYS A 298 4.89 -20.93 -31.76
N ALA A 299 5.68 -20.86 -30.70
CA ALA A 299 6.52 -19.70 -30.40
C ALA A 299 7.68 -19.50 -31.40
N TRP A 300 7.96 -20.51 -32.20
CA TRP A 300 9.06 -20.52 -33.18
C TRP A 300 8.57 -20.84 -34.60
N PRO A 301 8.97 -20.09 -35.66
CA PRO A 301 9.88 -18.93 -35.65
C PRO A 301 9.25 -17.66 -35.06
N VAL A 302 10.07 -16.81 -34.49
CA VAL A 302 9.65 -15.57 -33.84
C VAL A 302 9.08 -14.61 -34.86
N GLY A 303 7.81 -14.23 -34.70
CA GLY A 303 7.12 -13.28 -35.58
C GLY A 303 7.38 -11.81 -35.24
N MET A 304 6.79 -10.91 -36.02
CA MET A 304 6.87 -9.46 -35.77
C MET A 304 6.26 -9.07 -34.41
N ASP A 305 5.23 -9.78 -33.96
CA ASP A 305 4.56 -9.55 -32.67
C ASP A 305 5.51 -9.62 -31.47
N PHE A 306 6.51 -10.51 -31.55
CA PHE A 306 7.53 -10.60 -30.53
C PHE A 306 8.35 -9.31 -30.40
N TRP A 307 8.77 -8.73 -31.51
CA TRP A 307 9.54 -7.48 -31.52
C TRP A 307 8.69 -6.30 -31.05
N LEU A 308 7.42 -6.25 -31.47
CA LEU A 308 6.47 -5.24 -30.99
C LEU A 308 6.26 -5.35 -29.47
N LEU A 309 6.10 -6.55 -28.94
CA LEU A 309 6.05 -6.79 -27.50
C LEU A 309 7.33 -6.31 -26.80
N GLY A 310 8.50 -6.62 -27.36
CA GLY A 310 9.79 -6.18 -26.81
C GLY A 310 9.88 -4.65 -26.71
N ILE A 311 9.49 -3.93 -27.77
CA ILE A 311 9.43 -2.46 -27.78
C ILE A 311 8.42 -1.96 -26.73
N THR A 312 7.26 -2.61 -26.62
CA THR A 312 6.23 -2.24 -25.64
C THR A 312 6.74 -2.41 -24.22
N TYR A 313 7.40 -3.53 -23.90
CA TYR A 313 8.01 -3.74 -22.57
C TYR A 313 9.02 -2.63 -22.22
N VAL A 314 9.91 -2.31 -23.16
CA VAL A 314 10.92 -1.26 -22.92
C VAL A 314 10.26 0.11 -22.71
N THR A 315 9.29 0.46 -23.54
CA THR A 315 8.58 1.74 -23.45
C THR A 315 7.82 1.90 -22.14
N VAL A 316 7.07 0.86 -21.73
CA VAL A 316 6.32 0.87 -20.47
C VAL A 316 7.26 0.89 -19.28
N LEU A 317 8.38 0.14 -19.33
CA LEU A 317 9.39 0.14 -18.27
C LEU A 317 9.99 1.55 -18.07
N MET A 318 10.33 2.24 -19.16
CA MET A 318 10.82 3.62 -19.07
C MET A 318 9.78 4.56 -18.46
N GLY A 319 8.49 4.38 -18.84
CA GLY A 319 7.38 5.14 -18.27
C GLY A 319 7.24 4.93 -16.75
N ILE A 320 7.23 3.67 -16.31
CA ILE A 320 7.13 3.31 -14.89
C ILE A 320 8.33 3.84 -14.11
N ASN A 321 9.56 3.67 -14.62
CA ASN A 321 10.76 4.18 -13.96
C ASN A 321 10.74 5.71 -13.81
N ARG A 322 10.25 6.43 -14.82
CA ARG A 322 10.08 7.89 -14.74
C ARG A 322 9.05 8.30 -13.69
N LEU A 323 7.97 7.54 -13.54
CA LEU A 323 6.96 7.78 -12.50
C LEU A 323 7.52 7.47 -11.11
N SER A 324 8.17 6.33 -10.93
CA SER A 324 8.75 5.92 -9.65
C SER A 324 9.83 6.89 -9.17
N SER A 325 10.66 7.41 -10.07
CA SER A 325 11.67 8.42 -9.72
C SER A 325 11.08 9.74 -9.22
N LYS A 326 9.95 10.18 -9.80
CA LYS A 326 9.22 11.37 -9.32
C LYS A 326 8.65 11.16 -7.91
N PHE A 327 8.08 9.98 -7.63
CA PHE A 327 7.59 9.66 -6.29
C PHE A 327 8.71 9.65 -5.25
N GLN A 328 9.87 9.09 -5.57
CA GLN A 328 11.03 9.11 -4.67
C GLN A 328 11.54 10.52 -4.39
N SER A 329 11.55 11.41 -5.37
CA SER A 329 11.97 12.81 -5.17
C SER A 329 10.99 13.60 -4.29
N GLN A 330 9.69 13.32 -4.35
CA GLN A 330 8.68 13.96 -3.50
C GLN A 330 8.69 13.45 -2.06
N SER A 331 9.07 12.20 -1.82
CA SER A 331 9.14 11.63 -0.47
C SER A 331 10.42 12.01 0.28
N SER A 332 11.40 12.62 -0.39
CA SER A 332 12.68 13.09 0.18
C SER A 332 12.70 14.58 0.53
N LEU A 333 11.64 15.33 0.23
CA LEU A 333 11.40 16.73 0.60
C LEU A 333 10.49 16.82 1.81
#